data_75b8c41d07c7275cb195a17f42890f63
#
_entry.id   75b8c41d07c7275cb195a17f42890f63
#
_cell.length_a   1.000
_cell.length_b   1.000
_cell.length_c   1.000
_cell.angle_alpha   90.00
_cell.angle_beta   90.00
_cell.angle_gamma   90.00
#
_symmetry.space_group_name_H-M   'P 1'
#
loop_
_entity.id
_entity.type
_entity.pdbx_description
1 polymer ?
#
loop_
_entity_poly.entity_id
_entity_poly.type
_entity_poly.pdbx_seq_one_letter_code
_entity_poly.pdbx_strand_id
1 'polypeptide(L)'
;MMRLKEKYNQSIKPALVKEFDIKNPMLIPVIEKVVISVGAGELAKDQKVLQNVADTISLIAGQKAVITKAKKSVAGFKVREGFPVGVMVTLRKENMYAFLDKLISIALPXVKDFRGLSRDGFDGRGNYNFGLDEQLMFPEVEYDKILRTHGMNISIVTTAQNDKQAQKLLELIGVPFTKGK
;
A
#
# COMPACT_ATOMS: atom_id res chain seq x y z
N MET A 1 16.21 11.77 0.02
CA MET A 1 16.95 10.86 0.89
C MET A 1 16.11 9.65 1.24
N MET A 2 16.69 8.47 1.15
CA MET A 2 15.95 7.24 1.38
C MET A 2 16.14 6.75 2.81
N ARG A 3 15.46 7.41 3.73
CA ARG A 3 15.59 7.09 5.15
C ARG A 3 15.28 5.62 5.45
N LEU A 4 14.17 5.10 4.91
CA LEU A 4 13.81 3.70 5.18
C LEU A 4 14.75 2.73 4.49
N LYS A 5 15.26 3.06 3.30
CA LYS A 5 16.21 2.19 2.63
C LYS A 5 17.50 2.09 3.43
N GLU A 6 17.98 3.22 3.95
CA GLU A 6 19.17 3.21 4.78
C GLU A 6 18.93 2.43 6.07
N LYS A 7 17.79 2.64 6.70
CA LYS A 7 17.42 1.92 7.90
C LYS A 7 17.41 0.41 7.64
N TYR A 8 16.85 0.01 6.49
CA TYR A 8 16.83 -1.41 6.14
C TYR A 8 18.25 -1.97 6.06
N ASN A 9 19.13 -1.30 5.33
CA ASN A 9 20.49 -1.82 5.14
C ASN A 9 21.30 -1.81 6.43
N GLN A 10 21.14 -0.79 7.27
CA GLN A 10 21.99 -0.62 8.44
C GLN A 10 21.51 -1.40 9.66
N SER A 11 20.21 -1.55 9.85
CA SER A 11 19.72 -2.17 11.08
C SER A 11 18.70 -3.28 10.88
N ILE A 12 17.79 -3.14 9.90
CA ILE A 12 16.70 -4.12 9.74
C ILE A 12 17.25 -5.42 9.18
N LYS A 13 18.08 -5.34 8.15
CA LYS A 13 18.63 -6.53 7.51
C LYS A 13 19.44 -7.38 8.51
N PRO A 14 20.38 -6.79 9.29
CA PRO A 14 21.07 -7.59 10.29
C PRO A 14 20.15 -8.18 11.35
N ALA A 15 19.13 -7.44 11.76
CA ALA A 15 18.18 -7.94 12.76
C ALA A 15 17.40 -9.14 12.25
N LEU A 16 17.01 -9.11 10.97
CA LEU A 16 16.30 -10.26 10.38
C LEU A 16 17.20 -11.48 10.28
N VAL A 17 18.45 -11.28 9.90
CA VAL A 17 19.43 -12.38 9.84
C VAL A 17 19.54 -13.05 11.21
N LYS A 18 19.64 -12.26 12.26
CA LYS A 18 19.78 -12.79 13.61
C LYS A 18 18.50 -13.46 14.09
N GLU A 19 17.36 -12.82 13.85
CA GLU A 19 16.07 -13.32 14.35
C GLU A 19 15.71 -14.67 13.74
N PHE A 20 15.98 -14.86 12.45
CA PHE A 20 15.57 -16.06 11.73
C PHE A 20 16.73 -16.97 11.33
N ASP A 21 17.93 -16.66 11.82
CA ASP A 21 19.14 -17.46 11.54
C ASP A 21 19.32 -17.69 10.04
N ILE A 22 19.24 -16.60 9.28
CA ILE A 22 19.34 -16.66 7.81
C ILE A 22 20.80 -16.71 7.40
N LYS A 23 21.17 -17.78 6.70
CA LYS A 23 22.56 -17.98 6.29
C LYS A 23 22.83 -17.57 4.85
N ASN A 24 21.80 -17.62 4.00
CA ASN A 24 21.92 -17.23 2.60
C ASN A 24 21.43 -15.79 2.43
N PRO A 25 22.30 -14.85 2.04
CA PRO A 25 21.87 -13.45 1.88
C PRO A 25 20.71 -13.27 0.91
N MET A 26 20.55 -14.18 -0.06
CA MET A 26 19.44 -14.10 -1.02
C MET A 26 18.09 -14.38 -0.37
N LEU A 27 18.08 -14.95 0.82
CA LEU A 27 16.82 -15.28 1.52
C LEU A 27 16.42 -14.24 2.56
N ILE A 28 17.17 -13.17 2.71
CA ILE A 28 16.83 -12.13 3.67
C ILE A 28 15.58 -11.38 3.16
N PRO A 29 14.50 -11.30 3.97
CA PRO A 29 13.28 -10.64 3.49
C PRO A 29 13.49 -9.17 3.15
N VAL A 30 12.90 -8.75 2.05
CA VAL A 30 12.93 -7.35 1.63
C VAL A 30 11.57 -7.01 1.03
N ILE A 31 11.19 -5.74 1.11
CA ILE A 31 9.97 -5.29 0.46
C ILE A 31 10.24 -5.17 -1.04
N GLU A 32 9.43 -5.84 -1.82
CA GLU A 32 9.60 -5.89 -3.27
C GLU A 32 8.85 -4.76 -3.96
N LYS A 33 7.61 -4.53 -3.58
CA LYS A 33 6.79 -3.48 -4.16
C LYS A 33 5.62 -3.16 -3.24
N VAL A 34 5.00 -2.00 -3.49
CA VAL A 34 3.77 -1.60 -2.82
C VAL A 34 2.76 -1.24 -3.90
N VAL A 35 1.58 -1.82 -3.82
CA VAL A 35 0.50 -1.55 -4.76
C VAL A 35 -0.59 -0.77 -4.04
N ILE A 36 -0.98 0.37 -4.61
CA ILE A 36 -2.10 1.16 -4.12
C ILE A 36 -3.23 1.02 -5.12
N SER A 37 -4.42 0.65 -4.65
CA SER A 37 -5.54 0.45 -5.57
C SER A 37 -6.84 0.98 -4.97
N VAL A 38 -7.72 1.42 -5.87
CA VAL A 38 -9.06 1.88 -5.52
C VAL A 38 -10.03 1.16 -6.45
N GLY A 39 -10.98 0.42 -5.89
CA GLY A 39 -12.02 -0.17 -6.69
C GLY A 39 -13.00 0.92 -7.12
N ALA A 40 -13.28 1.00 -8.42
CA ALA A 40 -14.08 2.11 -8.92
C ALA A 40 -15.55 1.99 -8.51
N GLY A 41 -16.14 0.80 -8.60
CA GLY A 41 -17.54 0.66 -8.24
C GLY A 41 -18.39 1.74 -8.87
N GLU A 42 -19.13 2.46 -8.04
CA GLU A 42 -19.96 3.56 -8.51
C GLU A 42 -19.15 4.74 -9.04
N LEU A 43 -17.91 4.88 -8.61
CA LEU A 43 -17.05 5.96 -9.10
C LEU A 43 -16.84 5.86 -10.60
N ALA A 44 -16.88 4.66 -11.16
CA ALA A 44 -16.64 4.45 -12.58
C ALA A 44 -17.74 5.03 -13.46
N LYS A 45 -18.90 5.33 -12.89
CA LYS A 45 -20.02 5.89 -13.67
C LYS A 45 -19.79 7.34 -14.06
N ASP A 46 -18.91 8.04 -13.36
CA ASP A 46 -18.63 9.44 -13.65
C ASP A 46 -17.13 9.56 -13.98
N GLN A 47 -16.84 9.89 -15.25
CA GLN A 47 -15.47 9.99 -15.69
C GLN A 47 -14.69 11.08 -14.98
N LYS A 48 -15.35 12.18 -14.62
CA LYS A 48 -14.67 13.25 -13.89
C LYS A 48 -14.24 12.79 -12.51
N VAL A 49 -15.12 12.06 -11.83
CA VAL A 49 -14.79 11.54 -10.50
C VAL A 49 -13.65 10.52 -10.61
N LEU A 50 -13.71 9.63 -11.60
CA LEU A 50 -12.69 8.62 -11.76
C LEU A 50 -11.33 9.25 -12.07
N GLN A 51 -11.31 10.26 -12.94
CA GLN A 51 -10.07 10.95 -13.24
C GLN A 51 -9.54 11.67 -11.99
N ASN A 52 -10.41 12.25 -11.20
CA ASN A 52 -10.03 12.89 -9.95
C ASN A 52 -9.40 11.87 -8.99
N VAL A 53 -9.98 10.68 -8.91
CA VAL A 53 -9.41 9.60 -8.08
C VAL A 53 -7.99 9.26 -8.58
N ALA A 54 -7.83 9.10 -9.88
CA ALA A 54 -6.52 8.78 -10.46
C ALA A 54 -5.50 9.88 -10.17
N ASP A 55 -5.91 11.14 -10.29
CA ASP A 55 -5.02 12.26 -10.01
C ASP A 55 -4.62 12.30 -8.54
N THR A 56 -5.57 12.03 -7.65
CA THR A 56 -5.32 12.02 -6.21
C THR A 56 -4.34 10.90 -5.85
N ILE A 57 -4.57 9.70 -6.37
CA ILE A 57 -3.67 8.58 -6.09
C ILE A 57 -2.29 8.86 -6.66
N SER A 58 -2.21 9.51 -7.81
CA SER A 58 -0.92 9.88 -8.39
C SER A 58 -0.15 10.84 -7.49
N LEU A 59 -0.85 11.80 -6.88
CA LEU A 59 -0.21 12.71 -5.92
C LEU A 59 0.30 11.97 -4.69
N ILE A 60 -0.52 11.09 -4.15
CA ILE A 60 -0.16 10.33 -2.96
C ILE A 60 1.04 9.44 -3.24
N ALA A 61 1.05 8.78 -4.38
CA ALA A 61 2.09 7.82 -4.73
C ALA A 61 3.38 8.48 -5.22
N GLY A 62 3.28 9.69 -5.73
CA GLY A 62 4.43 10.33 -6.37
C GLY A 62 4.74 9.76 -7.73
N GLN A 63 3.78 9.07 -8.33
CA GLN A 63 3.95 8.36 -9.60
C GLN A 63 2.57 8.25 -10.25
N LYS A 64 2.51 8.32 -11.56
CA LYS A 64 1.23 8.32 -12.27
C LYS A 64 0.47 7.02 -12.04
N ALA A 65 -0.78 7.15 -11.60
CA ALA A 65 -1.67 6.00 -11.44
C ALA A 65 -2.37 5.70 -12.75
N VAL A 66 -2.76 4.43 -12.91
CA VAL A 66 -3.40 3.93 -14.13
C VAL A 66 -4.84 3.57 -13.82
N ILE A 67 -5.76 3.94 -14.72
CA ILE A 67 -7.14 3.50 -14.63
C ILE A 67 -7.18 2.09 -15.22
N THR A 68 -7.59 1.12 -14.41
CA THR A 68 -7.66 -0.26 -14.87
C THR A 68 -9.01 -0.52 -15.53
N LYS A 69 -9.00 -1.39 -16.54
CA LYS A 69 -10.21 -1.67 -17.31
C LYS A 69 -10.49 -3.15 -17.29
N ALA A 70 -11.77 -3.50 -17.43
CA ALA A 70 -12.18 -4.90 -17.46
C ALA A 70 -11.66 -5.57 -18.72
N LYS A 71 -11.07 -6.76 -18.56
CA LYS A 71 -10.56 -7.52 -19.69
C LYS A 71 -11.67 -8.31 -20.36
N LYS A 72 -12.72 -8.64 -19.62
CA LYS A 72 -13.85 -9.41 -20.12
C LYS A 72 -15.15 -8.84 -19.59
N SER A 73 -16.21 -9.02 -20.37
CA SER A 73 -17.55 -8.65 -19.91
C SER A 73 -18.00 -9.62 -18.83
N VAL A 74 -18.58 -9.07 -17.75
CA VAL A 74 -19.13 -9.88 -16.67
C VAL A 74 -20.59 -9.45 -16.50
N ALA A 75 -21.50 -10.27 -17.05
CA ALA A 75 -22.92 -9.91 -17.07
C ALA A 75 -23.52 -9.76 -15.68
N GLY A 76 -23.11 -10.60 -14.73
CA GLY A 76 -23.64 -10.53 -13.37
C GLY A 76 -23.29 -9.24 -12.63
N PHE A 77 -22.26 -8.56 -13.07
CA PHE A 77 -21.84 -7.29 -12.46
C PHE A 77 -22.08 -6.11 -13.39
N LYS A 78 -22.71 -6.34 -14.52
CA LYS A 78 -22.97 -5.31 -15.53
C LYS A 78 -21.70 -4.61 -15.99
N VAL A 79 -20.62 -5.36 -16.09
CA VAL A 79 -19.33 -4.84 -16.51
C VAL A 79 -19.03 -5.30 -17.93
N ARG A 80 -18.72 -4.34 -18.79
CA ARG A 80 -18.38 -4.64 -20.19
C ARG A 80 -16.85 -4.59 -20.37
N GLU A 81 -16.37 -5.33 -21.36
CA GLU A 81 -14.96 -5.29 -21.71
C GLU A 81 -14.54 -3.83 -21.98
N GLY A 82 -13.42 -3.41 -21.39
CA GLY A 82 -12.93 -2.06 -21.53
C GLY A 82 -13.53 -1.06 -20.57
N PHE A 83 -14.52 -1.47 -19.77
CA PHE A 83 -15.13 -0.58 -18.80
C PHE A 83 -14.17 -0.34 -17.62
N PRO A 84 -14.03 0.91 -17.14
CA PRO A 84 -13.12 1.18 -16.01
C PRO A 84 -13.57 0.44 -14.76
N VAL A 85 -12.66 -0.26 -14.09
CA VAL A 85 -12.97 -0.99 -12.86
C VAL A 85 -12.21 -0.50 -11.65
N GLY A 86 -11.19 0.31 -11.85
CA GLY A 86 -10.46 0.86 -10.71
C GLY A 86 -9.29 1.72 -11.11
N VAL A 87 -8.54 2.14 -10.10
CA VAL A 87 -7.32 2.91 -10.26
C VAL A 87 -6.22 2.19 -9.50
N MET A 88 -5.03 2.07 -10.09
CA MET A 88 -3.95 1.33 -9.46
C MET A 88 -2.61 1.95 -9.78
N VAL A 89 -1.67 1.85 -8.82
CA VAL A 89 -0.28 2.21 -9.06
C VAL A 89 0.61 1.23 -8.31
N THR A 90 1.71 0.86 -8.94
CA THR A 90 2.70 -0.05 -8.33
C THR A 90 3.98 0.73 -8.11
N LEU A 91 4.43 0.73 -6.86
CA LEU A 91 5.63 1.47 -6.45
C LEU A 91 6.76 0.51 -6.15
N ARG A 92 7.95 0.82 -6.66
CA ARG A 92 9.16 0.05 -6.41
C ARG A 92 10.31 0.98 -6.09
N LYS A 93 11.33 0.43 -5.44
CA LYS A 93 12.58 1.15 -5.18
C LYS A 93 12.34 2.47 -4.45
N GLU A 94 12.86 3.56 -4.96
CA GLU A 94 12.81 4.85 -4.25
C GLU A 94 11.38 5.33 -4.01
N ASN A 95 10.52 5.22 -5.00
CA ASN A 95 9.13 5.67 -4.84
C ASN A 95 8.41 4.84 -3.77
N MET A 96 8.71 3.56 -3.71
CA MET A 96 8.14 2.67 -2.71
C MET A 96 8.56 3.10 -1.30
N TYR A 97 9.85 3.32 -1.08
CA TYR A 97 10.34 3.71 0.24
C TYR A 97 9.84 5.10 0.62
N ALA A 98 9.78 6.02 -0.33
CA ALA A 98 9.25 7.35 -0.05
C ALA A 98 7.80 7.29 0.38
N PHE A 99 6.99 6.48 -0.29
CA PHE A 99 5.59 6.33 0.08
C PHE A 99 5.45 5.68 1.46
N LEU A 100 6.21 4.62 1.73
CA LEU A 100 6.12 3.95 3.02
C LEU A 100 6.53 4.88 4.17
N ASP A 101 7.56 5.66 3.97
CA ASP A 101 8.00 6.60 5.00
C ASP A 101 6.89 7.61 5.30
N LYS A 102 6.26 8.15 4.27
CA LYS A 102 5.16 9.09 4.43
C LYS A 102 3.96 8.44 5.11
N LEU A 103 3.62 7.23 4.69
CA LEU A 103 2.51 6.50 5.28
C LEU A 103 2.72 6.29 6.78
N ILE A 104 3.90 5.82 7.15
CA ILE A 104 4.20 5.49 8.54
C ILE A 104 4.35 6.73 9.40
N SER A 105 5.04 7.74 8.88
CA SER A 105 5.40 8.91 9.68
C SER A 105 4.31 9.97 9.75
N ILE A 106 3.50 10.10 8.71
CA ILE A 106 2.56 11.21 8.59
C ILE A 106 1.12 10.75 8.44
N ALA A 107 0.86 9.85 7.49
CA ALA A 107 -0.52 9.51 7.15
C ALA A 107 -1.23 8.69 8.22
N LEU A 108 -0.62 7.61 8.69
CA LEU A 108 -1.25 6.75 9.69
C LEU A 108 -1.44 7.43 11.04
N PRO A 109 -0.50 8.22 11.57
CA PRO A 109 -0.75 8.97 12.81
C PRO A 109 -1.90 9.94 12.74
N UNK A 110 -2.19 10.22 11.72
CA UNK A 110 -3.12 11.11 11.45
C UNK A 110 -4.43 10.61 11.42
N VAL A 111 -4.50 9.44 11.44
CA VAL A 111 -5.83 8.79 11.42
C VAL A 111 -6.47 8.91 12.81
N LYS A 112 -7.69 9.41 12.83
CA LYS A 112 -8.38 9.62 14.10
C LYS A 112 -8.63 8.27 14.79
N ASP A 113 -8.30 8.21 16.07
CA ASP A 113 -8.48 7.01 16.89
C ASP A 113 -7.71 5.80 16.35
N PHE A 114 -6.59 6.05 15.72
CA PHE A 114 -5.78 4.97 15.17
C PHE A 114 -5.19 4.10 16.28
N ARG A 115 -5.39 2.79 16.16
CA ARG A 115 -4.91 1.83 17.16
C ARG A 115 -3.93 0.82 16.58
N GLY A 116 -3.52 1.02 15.35
CA GLY A 116 -2.61 0.11 14.68
C GLY A 116 -3.31 -0.66 13.58
N LEU A 117 -2.52 -1.24 12.71
CA LEU A 117 -3.05 -2.05 11.60
C LEU A 117 -3.26 -3.48 12.06
N SER A 118 -4.28 -4.12 11.53
CA SER A 118 -4.62 -5.49 11.90
C SER A 118 -3.50 -6.46 11.53
N ARG A 119 -3.22 -7.42 12.40
CA ARG A 119 -2.27 -8.49 12.10
C ARG A 119 -2.85 -9.54 11.15
N ASP A 120 -4.13 -9.44 10.82
CA ASP A 120 -4.82 -10.43 9.99
C ASP A 120 -4.66 -10.18 8.50
N GLY A 121 -3.98 -9.12 8.10
CA GLY A 121 -3.86 -8.77 6.68
C GLY A 121 -2.83 -9.57 5.88
N PHE A 122 -2.13 -10.50 6.51
CA PHE A 122 -1.15 -11.33 5.81
C PHE A 122 -1.83 -12.43 5.01
N ASP A 123 -1.27 -12.73 3.84
CA ASP A 123 -1.91 -13.66 2.89
C ASP A 123 -1.39 -15.10 2.96
N GLY A 124 -0.52 -15.39 3.91
CA GLY A 124 0.10 -16.70 4.03
C GLY A 124 1.39 -16.86 3.23
N ARG A 125 1.70 -15.87 2.41
CA ARG A 125 2.88 -15.90 1.53
C ARG A 125 3.87 -14.76 1.79
N GLY A 126 3.69 -14.07 2.91
CA GLY A 126 4.60 -12.98 3.23
C GLY A 126 4.18 -11.63 2.68
N ASN A 127 2.97 -11.49 2.20
CA ASN A 127 2.46 -10.20 1.72
C ASN A 127 1.41 -9.68 2.69
N TYR A 128 1.33 -8.35 2.79
CA TYR A 128 0.41 -7.71 3.73
C TYR A 128 -0.52 -6.76 3.01
N ASN A 129 -1.81 -6.84 3.32
CA ASN A 129 -2.84 -6.02 2.69
C ASN A 129 -3.67 -5.33 3.76
N PHE A 130 -3.98 -4.06 3.54
CA PHE A 130 -4.87 -3.33 4.44
C PHE A 130 -5.57 -2.22 3.67
N GLY A 131 -6.69 -1.76 4.23
CA GLY A 131 -7.47 -0.69 3.64
C GLY A 131 -7.38 0.58 4.46
N LEU A 132 -7.43 1.72 3.78
CA LEU A 132 -7.57 3.03 4.39
C LEU A 132 -8.90 3.60 3.94
N ASP A 133 -9.62 4.23 4.88
CA ASP A 133 -10.98 4.65 4.60
C ASP A 133 -11.07 5.93 3.77
N GLU A 134 -10.08 6.80 3.88
CA GLU A 134 -10.13 8.10 3.22
C GLU A 134 -8.78 8.50 2.67
N GLN A 135 -8.80 9.14 1.50
CA GLN A 135 -7.56 9.68 0.92
C GLN A 135 -7.09 10.96 1.62
N LEU A 136 -7.94 11.56 2.43
CA LEU A 136 -7.62 12.85 3.05
C LEU A 136 -6.54 12.78 4.13
N MET A 137 -6.18 11.58 4.57
CA MET A 137 -5.12 11.44 5.56
C MET A 137 -3.74 11.79 5.01
N PHE A 138 -3.59 11.85 3.70
CA PHE A 138 -2.31 12.18 3.09
C PHE A 138 -2.19 13.69 2.90
N PRO A 139 -1.04 14.27 3.28
CA PRO A 139 -0.89 15.73 3.23
C PRO A 139 -0.91 16.33 1.82
N GLU A 140 -0.61 15.52 0.80
CA GLU A 140 -0.64 16.00 -0.58
C GLU A 140 -2.05 16.28 -1.08
N VAL A 141 -3.04 15.71 -0.42
CA VAL A 141 -4.42 15.79 -0.87
C VAL A 141 -5.08 17.05 -0.31
N GLU A 142 -5.54 17.93 -1.20
CA GLU A 142 -6.25 19.15 -0.82
C GLU A 142 -7.74 18.87 -0.78
N TYR A 143 -8.36 19.18 0.36
CA TYR A 143 -9.76 18.88 0.58
C TYR A 143 -10.66 19.47 -0.49
N ASP A 144 -10.41 20.71 -0.90
CA ASP A 144 -11.27 21.38 -1.86
C ASP A 144 -11.11 20.89 -3.30
N LYS A 145 -10.10 20.06 -3.56
CA LYS A 145 -9.91 19.48 -4.89
C LYS A 145 -10.45 18.07 -4.99
N ILE A 146 -11.01 17.55 -3.91
CA ILE A 146 -11.57 16.20 -3.89
C ILE A 146 -13.02 16.26 -4.31
N LEU A 147 -13.38 15.49 -5.34
CA LEU A 147 -14.77 15.41 -5.79
C LEU A 147 -15.56 14.42 -4.94
N ARG A 148 -14.91 13.40 -4.43
CA ARG A 148 -15.59 12.39 -3.64
C ARG A 148 -14.60 11.67 -2.73
N THR A 149 -14.95 11.51 -1.47
CA THR A 149 -14.13 10.74 -0.53
C THR A 149 -14.24 9.26 -0.84
N HIS A 150 -13.10 8.58 -0.81
CA HIS A 150 -13.07 7.13 -1.09
C HIS A 150 -11.96 6.47 -0.28
N GLY A 151 -12.10 5.19 -0.09
CA GLY A 151 -11.06 4.39 0.52
C GLY A 151 -10.04 3.92 -0.51
N MET A 152 -9.01 3.28 -0.03
CA MET A 152 -8.01 2.68 -0.89
C MET A 152 -7.44 1.44 -0.23
N ASN A 153 -6.93 0.54 -1.03
CA ASN A 153 -6.26 -0.67 -0.55
C ASN A 153 -4.77 -0.55 -0.81
N ILE A 154 -4.00 -0.96 0.18
CA ILE A 154 -2.55 -0.95 0.07
C ILE A 154 -2.05 -2.37 0.27
N SER A 155 -1.27 -2.86 -0.69
CA SER A 155 -0.65 -4.19 -0.61
C SER A 155 0.85 -4.02 -0.56
N ILE A 156 1.47 -4.57 0.47
CA ILE A 156 2.92 -4.57 0.61
C ILE A 156 3.40 -5.98 0.27
N VAL A 157 4.12 -6.08 -0.85
CA VAL A 157 4.61 -7.38 -1.33
C VAL A 157 6.06 -7.52 -0.92
N THR A 158 6.38 -8.63 -0.24
CA THR A 158 7.74 -8.88 0.23
C THR A 158 8.27 -10.17 -0.37
N THR A 159 9.57 -10.39 -0.19
CA THR A 159 10.21 -11.64 -0.56
C THR A 159 10.27 -12.63 0.59
N ALA A 160 9.61 -12.32 1.71
CA ALA A 160 9.64 -13.19 2.88
C ALA A 160 9.06 -14.57 2.55
N GLN A 161 9.61 -15.59 3.19
CA GLN A 161 9.18 -16.96 2.93
C GLN A 161 7.86 -17.30 3.64
N ASN A 162 7.52 -16.56 4.67
CA ASN A 162 6.28 -16.78 5.41
C ASN A 162 5.84 -15.48 6.08
N ASP A 163 4.66 -15.55 6.72
CA ASP A 163 4.08 -14.35 7.33
C ASP A 163 4.85 -13.89 8.55
N LYS A 164 5.49 -14.78 9.29
CA LYS A 164 6.28 -14.37 10.46
C LYS A 164 7.44 -13.48 10.04
N GLN A 165 8.14 -13.87 9.00
CA GLN A 165 9.25 -13.06 8.49
C GLN A 165 8.75 -11.73 7.96
N ALA A 166 7.63 -11.74 7.25
CA ALA A 166 7.06 -10.52 6.71
C ALA A 166 6.63 -9.58 7.83
N GLN A 167 5.97 -10.12 8.86
CA GLN A 167 5.54 -9.28 9.98
C GLN A 167 6.72 -8.64 10.69
N LYS A 168 7.78 -9.41 10.93
CA LYS A 168 8.96 -8.85 11.58
C LYS A 168 9.60 -7.77 10.73
N LEU A 169 9.70 -7.98 9.42
CA LEU A 169 10.22 -6.98 8.50
C LEU A 169 9.43 -5.68 8.60
N LEU A 170 8.10 -5.79 8.53
CA LEU A 170 7.26 -4.61 8.57
C LEU A 170 7.31 -3.92 9.93
N GLU A 171 7.37 -4.68 11.02
CA GLU A 171 7.51 -4.09 12.35
C GLU A 171 8.80 -3.30 12.47
N LEU A 172 9.90 -3.85 11.96
CA LEU A 172 11.19 -3.17 12.03
C LEU A 172 11.23 -1.90 11.17
N ILE A 173 10.50 -1.92 10.05
CA ILE A 173 10.40 -0.73 9.20
C ILE A 173 9.62 0.37 9.91
N GLY A 174 8.67 -0.01 10.77
CA GLY A 174 7.91 0.94 11.54
C GLY A 174 6.40 0.86 11.37
N VAL A 175 5.92 -0.16 10.66
CA VAL A 175 4.48 -0.33 10.49
C VAL A 175 3.84 -0.61 11.85
N PRO A 176 2.86 0.20 12.26
CA PRO A 176 2.28 0.05 13.60
C PRO A 176 1.14 -0.96 13.59
N PHE A 177 1.43 -2.17 14.04
CA PHE A 177 0.39 -3.21 14.17
C PHE A 177 -0.31 -3.10 15.51
N THR A 178 -1.56 -3.56 15.56
CA THR A 178 -2.28 -3.65 16.82
C THR A 178 -1.55 -4.61 17.76
N LYS A 179 -1.66 -4.35 19.06
CA LYS A 179 -1.08 -5.27 20.03
C LYS A 179 -1.89 -6.56 19.97
N GLY A 180 -1.20 -7.70 20.03
CA GLY A 180 -1.88 -8.97 20.02
C GLY A 180 -2.69 -9.20 21.28
N LYS A 181 -3.71 -10.06 21.18
CA LYS A 181 -4.48 -10.46 22.35
C LYS A 181 -3.68 -11.44 23.17
#